data_8d4cf2c841da8608cb7462b53635ae21
#
_entry.id   8d4cf2c841da8608cb7462b53635ae21
#
_cell.length_a   1.000
_cell.length_b   1.000
_cell.length_c   1.000
_cell.angle_alpha   90.00
_cell.angle_beta   90.00
_cell.angle_gamma   90.00
#
_symmetry.space_group_name_H-M   'P 1'
#
loop_
_entity.id
_entity.type
_entity.pdbx_description
1 polymer ?
#
loop_
_entity_poly.entity_id
_entity_poly.type
_entity_poly.pdbx_seq_one_letter_code
_entity_poly.pdbx_strand_id
1 'polypeptide(L)' 'MATLKVEPLPREFYFNGTRIPDPAPQMTAEEIRDLLTPSHPEIATATLTGPEDTGNALRYSFSRAIGSKG' A
#
# COMPACT_ATOMS: atom_id res chain seq x y z
N MET A 1 21.80 26.87 0.52
CA MET A 1 21.72 26.16 0.45
C MET A 1 20.90 25.67 0.14
N ALA A 2 21.03 25.32 -0.39
CA ALA A 2 20.10 24.83 -0.89
C ALA A 2 19.47 24.01 -0.15
N THR A 3 18.39 24.19 0.08
CA THR A 3 17.67 23.38 0.73
C THR A 3 17.32 22.28 -0.06
N LEU A 4 17.72 21.17 0.25
CA LEU A 4 17.30 20.10 -0.38
C LEU A 4 15.97 19.84 -0.01
N LYS A 5 15.03 19.98 -0.87
CA LYS A 5 13.75 19.64 -0.60
C LYS A 5 13.63 18.24 -0.85
N VAL A 6 13.74 17.40 0.08
CA VAL A 6 13.58 15.99 -0.09
C VAL A 6 12.13 15.70 0.06
N GLU A 7 11.48 15.42 -1.04
CA GLU A 7 10.08 15.07 -0.97
C GLU A 7 9.97 13.58 -0.94
N PRO A 8 9.16 13.03 -0.06
CA PRO A 8 9.00 11.58 -0.04
C PRO A 8 8.35 11.12 -1.33
N LEU A 9 8.71 9.94 -1.73
CA LEU A 9 8.09 9.36 -2.89
C LEU A 9 6.63 9.11 -2.61
N PRO A 10 5.78 9.25 -3.62
CA PRO A 10 4.37 8.93 -3.44
C PRO A 10 4.21 7.44 -3.22
N ARG A 11 3.15 7.07 -2.55
CA ARG A 11 2.87 5.67 -2.31
C ARG A 11 1.86 5.16 -3.32
N GLU A 12 2.00 3.90 -3.66
CA GLU A 12 1.04 3.20 -4.50
C GLU A 12 0.60 1.98 -3.77
N PHE A 13 -0.68 1.68 -3.81
CA PHE A 13 -1.21 0.48 -3.21
C PHE A 13 -1.80 -0.38 -4.30
N TYR A 14 -1.57 -1.67 -4.20
CA TYR A 14 -2.12 -2.64 -5.13
C TYR A 14 -2.82 -3.73 -4.36
N PHE A 15 -3.91 -4.23 -4.90
CA PHE A 15 -4.63 -5.33 -4.31
C PHE A 15 -4.94 -6.31 -5.43
N ASN A 16 -4.32 -7.49 -5.37
CA ASN A 16 -4.47 -8.52 -6.40
C ASN A 16 -4.20 -7.95 -7.79
N GLY A 17 -3.18 -7.12 -7.89
CA GLY A 17 -2.79 -6.55 -9.17
C GLY A 17 -3.55 -5.31 -9.57
N THR A 18 -4.55 -4.92 -8.81
CA THR A 18 -5.31 -3.72 -9.13
C THR A 18 -4.77 -2.55 -8.33
N ARG A 19 -4.50 -1.47 -9.03
CA ARG A 19 -3.96 -0.30 -8.37
C ARG A 19 -5.05 0.44 -7.61
N ILE A 20 -4.73 0.81 -6.38
CA ILE A 20 -5.63 1.59 -5.56
C ILE A 20 -4.94 2.90 -5.24
N PRO A 21 -5.52 4.04 -5.58
CA PRO A 21 -4.90 5.32 -5.24
C PRO A 21 -4.75 5.47 -3.73
N ASP A 22 -3.71 6.16 -3.31
CA ASP A 22 -3.47 6.39 -1.90
C ASP A 22 -4.46 7.41 -1.40
N PRO A 23 -5.39 7.04 -0.55
CA PRO A 23 -6.44 7.97 -0.12
C PRO A 23 -5.97 8.93 0.96
N ALA A 24 -4.90 8.60 1.66
CA ALA A 24 -4.46 9.44 2.76
C ALA A 24 -2.97 9.24 3.00
N PRO A 25 -2.14 10.03 2.32
CA PRO A 25 -0.69 9.83 2.40
C PRO A 25 -0.12 9.91 3.81
N GLN A 26 -0.83 10.55 4.72
CA GLN A 26 -0.33 10.70 6.07
C GLN A 26 -0.62 9.48 6.94
N MET A 27 -1.40 8.53 6.46
CA MET A 27 -1.75 7.36 7.25
C MET A 27 -0.74 6.25 7.00
N THR A 28 -0.57 5.40 7.99
CA THR A 28 0.29 4.23 7.79
C THR A 28 -0.39 3.24 6.86
N ALA A 29 0.39 2.32 6.33
CA ALA A 29 -0.17 1.31 5.45
C ALA A 29 -1.23 0.48 6.15
N GLU A 30 -1.05 0.23 7.44
CA GLU A 30 -2.04 -0.55 8.19
C GLU A 30 -3.31 0.24 8.39
N GLU A 31 -3.19 1.54 8.58
CA GLU A 31 -4.38 2.37 8.67
C GLU A 31 -5.10 2.43 7.35
N ILE A 32 -4.35 2.43 6.24
CA ILE A 32 -4.97 2.39 4.93
C ILE A 32 -5.72 1.09 4.74
N ARG A 33 -5.18 -0.01 5.24
CA ARG A 33 -5.91 -1.28 5.19
C ARG A 33 -7.26 -1.14 5.86
N ASP A 34 -7.29 -0.55 7.06
CA ASP A 34 -8.55 -0.40 7.77
C ASP A 34 -9.48 0.53 7.02
N LEU A 35 -8.94 1.57 6.42
CA LEU A 35 -9.76 2.51 5.68
C LEU A 35 -10.39 1.86 4.46
N LEU A 36 -9.67 0.96 3.79
CA LEU A 36 -10.15 0.34 2.58
C LEU A 36 -11.02 -0.89 2.82
N THR A 37 -10.99 -1.41 4.02
CA THR A 37 -11.73 -2.64 4.32
C THR A 37 -13.22 -2.54 3.99
N PRO A 38 -13.91 -1.43 4.27
CA PRO A 38 -15.33 -1.38 3.92
C PRO A 38 -15.59 -1.51 2.44
N SER A 39 -14.69 -0.99 1.61
CA SER A 39 -14.86 -1.10 0.17
C SER A 39 -14.28 -2.38 -0.39
N HIS A 40 -13.25 -2.89 0.26
CA HIS A 40 -12.56 -4.08 -0.20
C HIS A 40 -12.38 -5.02 0.99
N PRO A 41 -13.44 -5.72 1.37
CA PRO A 41 -13.37 -6.51 2.62
C PRO A 41 -12.26 -7.55 2.64
N GLU A 42 -11.83 -8.03 1.49
CA GLU A 42 -10.78 -9.03 1.45
C GLU A 42 -9.44 -8.46 1.89
N ILE A 43 -9.30 -7.16 1.85
CA ILE A 43 -8.06 -6.53 2.23
C ILE A 43 -7.79 -6.70 3.73
N ALA A 44 -8.84 -6.88 4.52
CA ALA A 44 -8.66 -7.01 5.96
C ALA A 44 -7.78 -8.17 6.35
N THR A 45 -7.82 -9.23 5.55
CA THR A 45 -7.00 -10.41 5.85
C THR A 45 -5.87 -10.59 4.85
N ALA A 46 -5.65 -9.61 3.98
CA ALA A 46 -4.60 -9.73 2.98
C ALA A 46 -3.23 -9.57 3.62
N THR A 47 -2.25 -10.14 2.98
CA THR A 47 -0.87 -9.96 3.38
C THR A 47 -0.35 -8.67 2.79
N LEU A 48 0.19 -7.81 3.63
CA LEU A 48 0.77 -6.56 3.18
C LEU A 48 2.26 -6.74 2.97
N THR A 49 2.72 -6.41 1.79
CA THR A 49 4.14 -6.42 1.50
C THR A 49 4.57 -5.05 1.01
N GLY A 50 5.84 -4.75 1.18
CA GLY A 50 6.40 -3.47 0.80
C GLY A 50 6.83 -2.71 2.01
N PRO A 51 7.27 -1.47 1.82
CA PRO A 51 7.26 -0.79 0.53
C PRO A 51 8.39 -1.25 -0.37
N GLU A 52 8.09 -1.24 -1.66
CA GLU A 52 9.10 -1.52 -2.65
C GLU A 52 9.38 -0.22 -3.38
N ASP A 53 10.65 0.18 -3.40
CA ASP A 53 11.02 1.44 -4.04
C ASP A 53 11.17 1.18 -5.53
N THR A 54 10.28 1.74 -6.31
CA THR A 54 10.32 1.53 -7.75
C THR A 54 11.10 2.63 -8.46
N GLY A 55 11.66 3.57 -7.69
CA GLY A 55 12.34 4.70 -8.28
C GLY A 55 11.42 5.91 -8.41
N ASN A 56 10.16 5.69 -8.63
CA ASN A 56 9.17 6.76 -8.75
C ASN A 56 8.16 6.74 -7.63
N ALA A 57 8.07 5.65 -6.90
CA ALA A 57 7.04 5.51 -5.88
C ALA A 57 7.43 4.42 -4.91
N LEU A 58 6.78 4.42 -3.77
CA LEU A 58 6.89 3.33 -2.82
C LEU A 58 5.67 2.45 -3.00
N ARG A 59 5.87 1.23 -3.41
CA ARG A 59 4.76 0.35 -3.75
C ARG A 59 4.47 -0.60 -2.60
N TYR A 60 3.24 -0.59 -2.17
CA TYR A 60 2.74 -1.55 -1.19
C TYR A 60 1.76 -2.48 -1.89
N SER A 61 1.75 -3.73 -1.53
CA SER A 61 0.85 -4.70 -2.14
C SER A 61 0.10 -5.44 -1.07
N PHE A 62 -1.21 -5.55 -1.25
CA PHE A 62 -2.04 -6.41 -0.43
C PHE A 62 -2.35 -7.64 -1.27
N SER A 63 -1.92 -8.79 -0.78
CA SER A 63 -2.14 -10.02 -1.51
C SER A 63 -3.08 -10.89 -0.72
N ARG A 64 -4.05 -11.50 -1.44
CA ARG A 64 -4.94 -12.38 -0.81
C ARG A 64 -4.19 -13.53 -0.22
N ALA A 65 -4.50 -13.89 0.99
CA ALA A 65 -3.88 -15.02 1.60
C ALA A 65 -4.42 -16.25 0.93
N ILE A 66 -3.57 -17.00 0.28
CA ILE A 66 -3.97 -18.21 -0.32
C ILE A 66 -3.73 -19.21 0.70
N GLY A 67 -4.69 -19.82 1.05
CA GLY A 67 -4.56 -20.76 2.07
C GLY A 67 -3.64 -21.81 1.67
N SER A 68 -2.93 -22.20 2.01
CA SER A 68 -2.15 -23.10 1.50
C SER A 68 -2.06 -24.24 2.00
N LYS A 69 -2.17 -24.47 2.02
CA LYS A 69 -1.89 -25.14 2.30
C LYS A 69 -1.51 -25.57 2.57
N GLY A 70 -1.59 -25.49 2.52
CA GLY A 70 -1.21 -26.04 2.86
C GLY A 70 -1.02 -26.44 2.93
#